data_78621b30a4c36acff3deffbf80cbc9ad
#
_entry.id   78621b30a4c36acff3deffbf80cbc9ad
#
_cell.length_a   1.000
_cell.length_b   1.000
_cell.length_c   1.000
_cell.angle_alpha   90.00
_cell.angle_beta   90.00
_cell.angle_gamma   90.00
#
_symmetry.space_group_name_H-M   'P 1'
#
loop_
_entity.id
_entity.type
_entity.pdbx_description
1 polymer ?
#
loop_
_entity_poly.entity_id
_entity_poly.type
_entity_poly.pdbx_seq_one_letter_code
_entity_poly.pdbx_strand_id
1 'polypeptide(L)'
;MNNTQKNPNKGRTQTGNMMRITVFLTALCLMLSATTGVHAGEAVGGEDVNPEDDVPFTVVERTTPSQDSTPWALSVTLDQDAVDNGTSLEITTQICLNNGVCDPPVKQSVEVSDDGSTFSTELEPPADHSYVNWRIKATYPDDSTENFPNGDWYKTWSSCYYQDGNYGGVHADGNGCNVPGSGESEGFLPAAGLMTALIAMSGAAVITVARRG
;
A
#
# COMPACT_ATOMS: atom_id res chain seq x y z
N MET A 1 95.64 -5.38 0.90
CA MET A 1 94.65 -6.41 1.15
C MET A 1 93.60 -5.84 2.13
N ASN A 2 92.53 -5.29 1.63
CA ASN A 2 91.35 -4.90 2.49
C ASN A 2 90.10 -5.26 1.70
N ASN A 3 89.43 -6.25 2.23
CA ASN A 3 88.14 -6.78 1.75
C ASN A 3 86.98 -5.98 2.30
N THR A 4 86.27 -5.22 1.52
CA THR A 4 85.09 -4.53 1.88
C THR A 4 83.86 -5.35 1.45
N GLN A 5 83.24 -6.04 2.37
CA GLN A 5 81.95 -6.72 2.14
C GLN A 5 80.80 -5.71 2.06
N LYS A 6 80.16 -5.72 0.92
CA LYS A 6 78.95 -4.91 0.61
C LYS A 6 77.70 -5.72 1.02
N ASN A 7 76.97 -5.21 2.01
CA ASN A 7 75.74 -5.82 2.50
C ASN A 7 74.52 -5.35 1.65
N PRO A 8 73.80 -6.25 0.95
CA PRO A 8 72.58 -5.89 0.22
C PRO A 8 71.36 -6.43 0.97
N ASN A 9 70.77 -5.66 1.86
CA ASN A 9 69.39 -5.95 2.27
C ASN A 9 68.80 -4.80 3.12
N LYS A 10 68.26 -3.77 2.42
CA LYS A 10 67.27 -2.86 3.08
C LYS A 10 66.47 -2.14 1.97
N GLY A 11 65.34 -2.71 1.55
CA GLY A 11 64.51 -2.02 0.57
C GLY A 11 63.35 -2.81 0.00
N ARG A 12 62.75 -3.76 0.72
CA ARG A 12 61.65 -4.54 0.13
C ARG A 12 60.45 -4.84 0.99
N THR A 13 60.11 -4.01 1.97
CA THR A 13 58.95 -4.26 2.82
C THR A 13 57.93 -3.10 2.91
N GLN A 14 58.19 -1.94 2.33
CA GLN A 14 57.23 -0.81 2.46
C GLN A 14 56.19 -0.71 1.34
N THR A 15 56.47 -1.20 0.13
CA THR A 15 55.52 -1.10 -1.00
C THR A 15 54.35 -2.10 -0.89
N GLY A 16 54.57 -3.26 -0.26
CA GLY A 16 53.52 -4.27 -0.11
C GLY A 16 52.39 -3.90 0.87
N ASN A 17 52.73 -3.18 1.94
CA ASN A 17 51.74 -2.76 2.93
C ASN A 17 50.91 -1.57 2.47
N MET A 18 51.50 -0.62 1.75
CA MET A 18 50.78 0.52 1.19
C MET A 18 49.74 0.09 0.14
N MET A 19 50.10 -0.87 -0.70
CA MET A 19 49.19 -1.39 -1.72
C MET A 19 48.03 -2.20 -1.13
N ARG A 20 48.26 -2.94 -0.04
CA ARG A 20 47.20 -3.64 0.69
C ARG A 20 46.25 -2.71 1.39
N ILE A 21 46.73 -1.64 2.04
CA ILE A 21 45.90 -0.61 2.71
C ILE A 21 45.05 0.14 1.67
N THR A 22 45.60 0.47 0.50
CA THR A 22 44.86 1.16 -0.56
C THR A 22 43.73 0.28 -1.12
N VAL A 23 43.96 -1.03 -1.30
CA VAL A 23 42.94 -1.98 -1.79
C VAL A 23 41.81 -2.15 -0.73
N PHE A 24 42.15 -2.23 0.55
CA PHE A 24 41.15 -2.31 1.62
C PHE A 24 40.32 -1.03 1.77
N LEU A 25 40.93 0.15 1.62
CA LEU A 25 40.21 1.43 1.67
C LEU A 25 39.29 1.61 0.46
N THR A 26 39.69 1.22 -0.75
CA THR A 26 38.81 1.28 -1.94
C THR A 26 37.68 0.26 -1.86
N ALA A 27 37.92 -0.95 -1.35
CA ALA A 27 36.86 -1.93 -1.13
C ALA A 27 35.85 -1.47 -0.05
N LEU A 28 36.32 -0.84 1.03
CA LEU A 28 35.45 -0.29 2.07
C LEU A 28 34.60 0.88 1.56
N CYS A 29 35.15 1.78 0.73
CA CYS A 29 34.40 2.86 0.10
C CYS A 29 33.36 2.35 -0.89
N LEU A 30 33.62 1.26 -1.63
CA LEU A 30 32.67 0.64 -2.54
C LEU A 30 31.52 -0.07 -1.81
N MET A 31 31.77 -0.58 -0.59
CA MET A 31 30.72 -1.19 0.23
C MET A 31 29.82 -0.15 0.91
N LEU A 32 30.30 1.07 1.18
CA LEU A 32 29.48 2.15 1.75
C LEU A 32 28.61 2.87 0.72
N SER A 33 28.88 2.75 -0.58
CA SER A 33 28.10 3.38 -1.65
C SER A 33 26.91 2.52 -2.14
N ALA A 34 26.71 1.30 -1.61
CA ALA A 34 25.65 0.39 -2.04
C ALA A 34 24.34 0.51 -1.23
N THR A 35 24.18 1.49 -0.34
CA THR A 35 22.99 1.64 0.49
C THR A 35 22.22 2.95 0.27
N THR A 36 22.26 3.52 -0.93
CA THR A 36 21.18 4.42 -1.33
C THR A 36 20.06 3.55 -1.94
N GLY A 37 19.40 2.77 -1.09
CA GLY A 37 18.05 2.34 -1.39
C GLY A 37 17.25 3.62 -1.61
N VAL A 38 16.75 3.83 -2.81
CA VAL A 38 15.64 4.74 -3.06
C VAL A 38 14.50 4.15 -2.25
N HIS A 39 14.29 4.62 -1.05
CA HIS A 39 13.03 4.44 -0.34
C HIS A 39 12.04 5.25 -1.18
N ALA A 40 11.23 4.57 -1.99
CA ALA A 40 9.93 5.12 -2.33
C ALA A 40 9.32 5.51 -0.98
N GLY A 41 9.07 6.81 -0.77
CA GLY A 41 8.60 7.30 0.51
C GLY A 41 7.36 6.50 0.88
N GLU A 42 7.40 5.85 2.04
CA GLU A 42 6.25 5.13 2.56
C GLU A 42 5.11 6.14 2.67
N ALA A 43 3.98 5.87 2.01
CA ALA A 43 2.87 6.81 1.96
C ALA A 43 2.41 7.13 3.39
N VAL A 44 2.46 8.41 3.75
CA VAL A 44 2.03 8.87 5.08
C VAL A 44 0.54 8.60 5.24
N GLY A 45 0.15 8.04 6.39
CA GLY A 45 -1.24 7.73 6.67
C GLY A 45 -2.15 8.95 6.57
N GLY A 46 -3.21 8.84 5.78
CA GLY A 46 -4.17 9.92 5.52
C GLY A 46 -3.75 10.92 4.45
N GLU A 47 -2.56 10.80 3.87
CA GLU A 47 -2.11 11.63 2.76
C GLU A 47 -2.28 10.89 1.44
N ASP A 48 -3.18 11.39 0.59
CA ASP A 48 -3.47 10.79 -0.71
C ASP A 48 -2.26 10.89 -1.66
N VAL A 49 -2.03 9.81 -2.43
CA VAL A 49 -1.05 9.81 -3.53
C VAL A 49 -1.77 10.10 -4.84
N ASN A 50 -1.40 11.19 -5.47
CA ASN A 50 -2.05 11.72 -6.66
C ASN A 50 -1.15 11.63 -7.90
N PRO A 51 -1.73 11.69 -9.13
CA PRO A 51 -0.97 11.94 -10.34
C PRO A 51 -0.17 13.24 -10.25
N GLU A 52 1.07 13.21 -10.74
CA GLU A 52 1.91 14.36 -10.99
C GLU A 52 1.63 14.95 -12.40
N ASP A 53 2.27 16.04 -12.75
CA ASP A 53 1.96 16.81 -13.97
C ASP A 53 2.28 16.09 -15.32
N ASP A 54 2.89 14.92 -15.30
CA ASP A 54 3.44 14.25 -16.50
C ASP A 54 2.62 13.01 -16.91
N VAL A 55 1.28 13.11 -16.82
CA VAL A 55 0.34 12.05 -17.22
C VAL A 55 -0.60 12.52 -18.34
N PRO A 56 -1.06 11.64 -19.26
CA PRO A 56 -1.91 12.04 -20.40
C PRO A 56 -3.39 12.22 -20.03
N PHE A 57 -3.70 12.44 -18.75
CA PHE A 57 -5.08 12.60 -18.26
C PHE A 57 -5.13 13.51 -17.04
N THR A 58 -6.32 14.04 -16.78
CA THR A 58 -6.62 14.82 -15.59
C THR A 58 -7.67 14.11 -14.74
N VAL A 59 -7.51 14.05 -13.43
CA VAL A 59 -8.54 13.57 -12.50
C VAL A 59 -9.58 14.67 -12.32
N VAL A 60 -10.81 14.44 -12.80
CA VAL A 60 -11.89 15.43 -12.73
C VAL A 60 -12.82 15.19 -11.55
N GLU A 61 -12.89 13.94 -11.08
CA GLU A 61 -13.65 13.56 -9.89
C GLU A 61 -12.92 12.43 -9.15
N ARG A 62 -12.86 12.52 -7.85
CA ARG A 62 -12.45 11.44 -6.97
C ARG A 62 -13.03 11.67 -5.58
N THR A 63 -13.73 10.66 -5.07
CA THR A 63 -14.23 10.69 -3.69
C THR A 63 -13.05 10.62 -2.71
N THR A 64 -12.81 11.69 -1.96
CA THR A 64 -11.75 11.75 -0.93
C THR A 64 -12.21 12.53 0.30
N PRO A 65 -12.00 12.01 1.52
CA PRO A 65 -11.55 10.63 1.82
C PRO A 65 -12.57 9.59 1.36
N SER A 66 -12.15 8.36 1.10
CA SER A 66 -13.09 7.25 0.91
C SER A 66 -13.79 6.93 2.24
N GLN A 67 -15.01 6.37 2.19
CA GLN A 67 -15.77 6.02 3.40
C GLN A 67 -16.23 4.57 3.32
N ASP A 68 -16.29 3.93 4.47
CA ASP A 68 -16.78 2.57 4.61
C ASP A 68 -18.22 2.45 4.09
N SER A 69 -18.47 1.42 3.27
CA SER A 69 -19.80 1.08 2.72
C SER A 69 -20.50 2.28 2.04
N THR A 70 -19.71 3.16 1.43
CA THR A 70 -20.20 4.32 0.71
C THR A 70 -19.54 4.36 -0.69
N PRO A 71 -20.27 4.68 -1.76
CA PRO A 71 -19.71 4.74 -3.08
C PRO A 71 -18.47 5.63 -3.18
N TRP A 72 -17.40 5.06 -3.70
CA TRP A 72 -16.17 5.75 -4.08
C TRP A 72 -16.12 5.85 -5.59
N ALA A 73 -16.11 7.07 -6.10
CA ALA A 73 -16.09 7.38 -7.53
C ALA A 73 -14.72 7.89 -7.96
N LEU A 74 -14.33 7.52 -9.19
CA LEU A 74 -13.16 8.06 -9.88
C LEU A 74 -13.55 8.36 -11.32
N SER A 75 -13.26 9.58 -11.76
CA SER A 75 -13.43 10.02 -13.15
C SER A 75 -12.18 10.73 -13.63
N VAL A 76 -11.68 10.32 -14.78
CA VAL A 76 -10.48 10.89 -15.42
C VAL A 76 -10.81 11.30 -16.85
N THR A 77 -10.26 12.42 -17.30
CA THR A 77 -10.42 12.90 -18.68
C THR A 77 -9.05 12.89 -19.36
N LEU A 78 -8.98 12.25 -20.53
CA LEU A 78 -7.81 12.29 -21.41
C LEU A 78 -7.53 13.70 -21.89
N ASP A 79 -6.25 14.03 -22.02
CA ASP A 79 -5.84 15.22 -22.74
C ASP A 79 -6.26 15.16 -24.22
N GLN A 80 -6.56 16.31 -24.83
CA GLN A 80 -7.11 16.34 -26.17
C GLN A 80 -6.23 15.63 -27.22
N ASP A 81 -4.92 15.77 -27.12
CA ASP A 81 -3.98 15.09 -28.01
C ASP A 81 -4.04 13.56 -27.88
N ALA A 82 -4.32 13.04 -26.68
CA ALA A 82 -4.50 11.62 -26.41
C ALA A 82 -5.86 11.11 -26.94
N VAL A 83 -6.91 11.91 -26.85
CA VAL A 83 -8.21 11.61 -27.48
C VAL A 83 -8.07 11.56 -29.00
N ASP A 84 -7.47 12.58 -29.59
CA ASP A 84 -7.33 12.73 -31.04
C ASP A 84 -6.49 11.61 -31.68
N ASN A 85 -5.52 11.08 -30.94
CA ASN A 85 -4.72 9.94 -31.41
C ASN A 85 -5.35 8.57 -31.15
N GLY A 86 -6.49 8.49 -30.45
CA GLY A 86 -7.21 7.25 -30.17
C GLY A 86 -6.68 6.45 -28.98
N THR A 87 -6.02 7.10 -28.02
CA THR A 87 -5.63 6.47 -26.73
C THR A 87 -6.87 6.06 -25.94
N SER A 88 -6.81 4.92 -25.27
CA SER A 88 -7.86 4.43 -24.36
C SER A 88 -7.31 4.17 -22.95
N LEU A 89 -8.19 4.25 -21.95
CA LEU A 89 -7.82 4.03 -20.55
C LEU A 89 -8.51 2.80 -19.95
N GLU A 90 -7.80 2.15 -19.04
CA GLU A 90 -8.29 1.10 -18.17
C GLU A 90 -8.04 1.52 -16.71
N ILE A 91 -9.04 1.39 -15.86
CA ILE A 91 -8.93 1.68 -14.43
C ILE A 91 -8.81 0.36 -13.67
N THR A 92 -7.79 0.23 -12.85
CA THR A 92 -7.62 -0.90 -11.93
C THR A 92 -7.59 -0.39 -10.50
N THR A 93 -8.34 -1.03 -9.61
CA THR A 93 -8.35 -0.71 -8.18
C THR A 93 -7.91 -1.89 -7.34
N GLN A 94 -7.51 -1.61 -6.11
CA GLN A 94 -7.19 -2.60 -5.08
C GLN A 94 -7.59 -2.02 -3.73
N ILE A 95 -8.37 -2.75 -2.95
CA ILE A 95 -8.78 -2.31 -1.61
C ILE A 95 -7.84 -2.92 -0.59
N CYS A 96 -7.38 -2.11 0.36
CA CYS A 96 -6.55 -2.54 1.47
C CYS A 96 -7.29 -2.31 2.79
N LEU A 97 -7.32 -3.35 3.63
CA LEU A 97 -8.10 -3.40 4.86
C LEU A 97 -7.29 -2.93 6.07
N ASN A 98 -7.96 -2.61 7.16
CA ASN A 98 -7.36 -2.22 8.43
C ASN A 98 -6.47 -3.29 9.08
N ASN A 99 -6.56 -4.55 8.65
CA ASN A 99 -5.66 -5.63 9.05
C ASN A 99 -4.33 -5.67 8.27
N GLY A 100 -4.12 -4.74 7.34
CA GLY A 100 -2.92 -4.65 6.50
C GLY A 100 -2.93 -5.59 5.28
N VAL A 101 -4.04 -6.30 5.03
CA VAL A 101 -4.19 -7.17 3.85
C VAL A 101 -4.86 -6.41 2.73
N CYS A 102 -4.31 -6.50 1.52
CA CYS A 102 -4.95 -5.96 0.32
C CYS A 102 -5.58 -7.08 -0.50
N ASP A 103 -6.77 -6.84 -1.02
CA ASP A 103 -7.42 -7.71 -1.98
C ASP A 103 -6.63 -7.79 -3.29
N PRO A 104 -6.83 -8.83 -4.11
CA PRO A 104 -6.26 -8.84 -5.45
C PRO A 104 -6.73 -7.62 -6.27
N PRO A 105 -5.84 -7.03 -7.12
CA PRO A 105 -6.24 -5.94 -8.01
C PRO A 105 -7.38 -6.35 -8.95
N VAL A 106 -8.36 -5.45 -9.13
CA VAL A 106 -9.54 -5.67 -9.97
C VAL A 106 -9.57 -4.60 -11.07
N LYS A 107 -9.65 -5.05 -12.32
CA LYS A 107 -9.99 -4.18 -13.44
C LYS A 107 -11.45 -3.78 -13.33
N GLN A 108 -11.72 -2.48 -13.28
CA GLN A 108 -13.06 -1.95 -13.11
C GLN A 108 -13.82 -1.88 -14.43
N SER A 109 -15.16 -1.99 -14.34
CA SER A 109 -16.04 -1.56 -15.42
C SER A 109 -15.98 -0.05 -15.52
N VAL A 110 -15.77 0.47 -16.73
CA VAL A 110 -15.60 1.90 -16.98
C VAL A 110 -16.73 2.38 -17.87
N GLU A 111 -17.40 3.45 -17.45
CA GLU A 111 -18.30 4.24 -18.31
C GLU A 111 -17.47 5.26 -19.09
N VAL A 112 -17.65 5.30 -20.40
CA VAL A 112 -16.93 6.23 -21.28
C VAL A 112 -17.93 7.25 -21.83
N SER A 113 -17.56 8.53 -21.78
CA SER A 113 -18.38 9.61 -22.34
C SER A 113 -18.57 9.46 -23.86
N ASP A 114 -19.62 10.08 -24.39
CA ASP A 114 -19.97 9.99 -25.82
C ASP A 114 -18.86 10.49 -26.76
N ASP A 115 -18.04 11.43 -26.29
CA ASP A 115 -16.90 11.98 -27.02
C ASP A 115 -15.61 11.15 -26.84
N GLY A 116 -15.66 10.07 -26.03
CA GLY A 116 -14.52 9.19 -25.76
C GLY A 116 -13.45 9.78 -24.85
N SER A 117 -13.67 10.96 -24.28
CA SER A 117 -12.64 11.67 -23.51
C SER A 117 -12.61 11.29 -22.02
N THR A 118 -13.76 11.01 -21.42
CA THR A 118 -13.89 10.81 -19.96
C THR A 118 -14.20 9.36 -19.64
N PHE A 119 -13.50 8.83 -18.66
CA PHE A 119 -13.57 7.45 -18.18
C PHE A 119 -13.92 7.46 -16.68
N SER A 120 -15.07 6.89 -16.32
CA SER A 120 -15.59 6.92 -14.95
C SER A 120 -15.85 5.52 -14.42
N THR A 121 -15.62 5.33 -13.13
CA THR A 121 -15.95 4.10 -12.41
C THR A 121 -16.38 4.39 -10.98
N GLU A 122 -17.14 3.46 -10.41
CA GLU A 122 -17.60 3.52 -9.02
C GLU A 122 -17.46 2.14 -8.38
N LEU A 123 -17.11 2.10 -7.10
CA LEU A 123 -17.09 0.90 -6.28
C LEU A 123 -17.48 1.25 -4.83
N GLU A 124 -17.93 0.27 -4.06
CA GLU A 124 -18.24 0.44 -2.64
C GLU A 124 -17.17 -0.29 -1.80
N PRO A 125 -16.30 0.46 -1.09
CA PRO A 125 -15.32 -0.15 -0.21
C PRO A 125 -16.00 -0.82 1.00
N PRO A 126 -15.47 -1.95 1.52
CA PRO A 126 -16.01 -2.61 2.70
C PRO A 126 -15.80 -1.76 3.98
N ALA A 127 -16.47 -2.17 5.05
CA ALA A 127 -16.58 -1.43 6.32
C ALA A 127 -15.28 -1.38 7.15
N ASP A 128 -14.18 -1.90 6.68
CA ASP A 128 -12.90 -1.94 7.40
C ASP A 128 -11.71 -1.62 6.48
N HIS A 129 -11.96 -0.85 5.41
CA HIS A 129 -10.89 -0.49 4.48
C HIS A 129 -10.05 0.68 5.01
N SER A 130 -8.74 0.59 4.80
CA SER A 130 -7.79 1.65 5.10
C SER A 130 -7.61 2.62 3.94
N TYR A 131 -7.58 2.10 2.71
CA TYR A 131 -7.44 2.92 1.51
C TYR A 131 -7.84 2.14 0.25
N VAL A 132 -8.16 2.91 -0.79
CA VAL A 132 -8.34 2.43 -2.15
C VAL A 132 -7.09 2.79 -2.95
N ASN A 133 -6.36 1.76 -3.37
CA ASN A 133 -5.33 1.89 -4.39
C ASN A 133 -5.98 1.96 -5.77
N TRP A 134 -5.47 2.80 -6.65
CA TRP A 134 -5.93 2.88 -8.01
C TRP A 134 -4.79 3.20 -8.97
N ARG A 135 -4.91 2.76 -10.21
CA ARG A 135 -3.98 3.07 -11.29
C ARG A 135 -4.69 3.08 -12.62
N ILE A 136 -4.15 3.83 -13.54
CA ILE A 136 -4.62 3.94 -14.92
C ILE A 136 -3.63 3.21 -15.83
N LYS A 137 -4.15 2.42 -16.77
CA LYS A 137 -3.35 1.89 -17.87
C LYS A 137 -3.82 2.55 -19.15
N ALA A 138 -2.94 3.31 -19.80
CA ALA A 138 -3.17 3.80 -21.15
C ALA A 138 -2.79 2.74 -22.19
N THR A 139 -3.58 2.64 -23.24
CA THR A 139 -3.28 1.88 -24.45
C THR A 139 -3.25 2.84 -25.61
N TYR A 140 -2.12 2.92 -26.29
CA TYR A 140 -1.88 3.83 -27.40
C TYR A 140 -2.25 3.19 -28.76
N PRO A 141 -2.36 3.97 -29.86
CA PRO A 141 -2.76 3.46 -31.18
C PRO A 141 -1.84 2.38 -31.78
N ASP A 142 -0.61 2.30 -31.32
CA ASP A 142 0.37 1.29 -31.72
C ASP A 142 0.35 0.01 -30.86
N ASP A 143 -0.72 -0.14 -30.05
CA ASP A 143 -0.90 -1.21 -29.07
C ASP A 143 0.13 -1.21 -27.91
N SER A 144 0.99 -0.21 -27.83
CA SER A 144 1.84 -0.02 -26.64
C SER A 144 1.00 0.39 -25.43
N THR A 145 1.46 0.04 -24.22
CA THR A 145 0.73 0.35 -22.99
C THR A 145 1.65 0.95 -21.95
N GLU A 146 1.10 1.84 -21.13
CA GLU A 146 1.78 2.47 -20.02
C GLU A 146 0.90 2.47 -18.78
N ASN A 147 1.50 2.27 -17.60
CA ASN A 147 0.79 2.32 -16.33
C ASN A 147 1.13 3.60 -15.56
N PHE A 148 0.13 4.22 -14.99
CA PHE A 148 0.22 5.41 -14.16
C PHE A 148 -0.37 5.13 -12.76
N PRO A 149 0.45 5.20 -11.69
CA PRO A 149 1.89 5.41 -11.71
C PRO A 149 2.63 4.16 -12.21
N ASN A 150 3.88 4.34 -12.67
CA ASN A 150 4.71 3.23 -13.09
C ASN A 150 5.28 2.51 -11.85
N GLY A 151 4.88 1.26 -11.66
CA GLY A 151 5.42 0.37 -10.62
C GLY A 151 4.82 0.54 -9.23
N ASP A 152 3.87 1.45 -9.04
CA ASP A 152 3.22 1.73 -7.75
C ASP A 152 1.72 1.99 -7.94
N TRP A 153 1.05 2.58 -6.95
CA TRP A 153 -0.35 2.93 -6.91
C TRP A 153 -0.56 4.39 -6.52
N TYR A 154 -1.50 5.05 -7.18
CA TYR A 154 -2.18 6.17 -6.54
C TYR A 154 -3.01 5.66 -5.39
N LYS A 155 -3.30 6.52 -4.41
CA LYS A 155 -3.94 6.09 -3.19
C LYS A 155 -4.96 7.12 -2.71
N THR A 156 -6.13 6.66 -2.34
CA THR A 156 -7.13 7.45 -1.62
C THR A 156 -7.34 6.85 -0.25
N TRP A 157 -7.01 7.59 0.79
CA TRP A 157 -7.16 7.13 2.16
C TRP A 157 -8.63 7.17 2.61
N SER A 158 -8.96 6.23 3.50
CA SER A 158 -10.26 6.20 4.16
C SER A 158 -10.40 7.32 5.19
N SER A 159 -11.63 7.75 5.42
CA SER A 159 -11.96 8.64 6.55
C SER A 159 -11.66 8.00 7.92
N CYS A 160 -11.51 6.69 7.98
CA CYS A 160 -10.97 5.95 9.11
C CYS A 160 -10.05 4.83 8.63
N TYR A 161 -8.78 4.94 8.86
CA TYR A 161 -7.76 3.99 8.42
C TYR A 161 -6.92 3.48 9.58
N TYR A 162 -6.21 2.36 9.36
CA TYR A 162 -5.26 1.80 10.32
C TYR A 162 -3.87 1.76 9.69
N GLN A 163 -2.89 2.35 10.38
CA GLN A 163 -1.48 2.31 9.98
C GLN A 163 -0.58 2.33 11.21
N ASP A 164 0.49 1.53 11.18
CA ASP A 164 1.53 1.49 12.22
C ASP A 164 1.00 1.30 13.65
N GLY A 165 -0.05 0.49 13.79
CA GLY A 165 -0.64 0.21 15.10
C GLY A 165 -1.68 1.23 15.58
N ASN A 166 -2.02 2.24 14.78
CA ASN A 166 -2.93 3.32 15.16
C ASN A 166 -4.04 3.54 14.15
N TYR A 167 -5.23 3.89 14.64
CA TYR A 167 -6.30 4.42 13.81
C TYR A 167 -6.10 5.90 13.57
N GLY A 168 -6.40 6.35 12.35
CA GLY A 168 -6.32 7.74 11.92
C GLY A 168 -7.47 8.11 10.97
N GLY A 169 -7.57 9.39 10.61
CA GLY A 169 -8.65 9.94 9.80
C GLY A 169 -9.73 10.64 10.63
N VAL A 170 -10.65 11.33 9.94
CA VAL A 170 -11.66 12.18 10.57
C VAL A 170 -12.72 11.41 11.36
N HIS A 171 -12.85 10.11 11.12
CA HIS A 171 -13.79 9.21 11.80
C HIS A 171 -13.07 8.20 12.72
N ALA A 172 -11.77 8.38 13.00
CA ALA A 172 -11.07 7.58 13.99
C ALA A 172 -11.53 7.96 15.40
N ASP A 173 -11.80 6.95 16.23
CA ASP A 173 -12.17 7.10 17.64
C ASP A 173 -11.31 6.17 18.50
N GLY A 174 -10.16 6.68 18.93
CA GLY A 174 -9.24 5.95 19.79
C GLY A 174 -8.73 4.64 19.16
N ASN A 175 -9.39 3.53 19.43
CA ASN A 175 -8.99 2.20 18.98
C ASN A 175 -9.87 1.63 17.85
N GLY A 176 -10.62 2.46 17.15
CA GLY A 176 -11.54 2.02 16.10
C GLY A 176 -12.04 3.14 15.20
N CYS A 177 -13.07 2.81 14.44
CA CYS A 177 -13.76 3.71 13.52
C CYS A 177 -15.17 4.04 14.03
N ASN A 178 -15.55 5.31 13.92
CA ASN A 178 -16.91 5.79 14.16
C ASN A 178 -17.43 6.51 12.92
N VAL A 179 -17.65 5.75 11.84
CA VAL A 179 -18.15 6.29 10.57
C VAL A 179 -19.65 6.53 10.67
N PRO A 180 -20.14 7.77 10.47
CA PRO A 180 -21.57 8.08 10.52
C PRO A 180 -22.34 7.26 9.48
N GLY A 181 -23.38 6.53 9.92
CA GLY A 181 -24.21 5.72 9.03
C GLY A 181 -23.72 4.29 8.78
N SER A 182 -22.51 3.93 9.16
CA SER A 182 -22.14 2.53 9.32
C SER A 182 -22.94 2.01 10.52
N GLY A 183 -24.08 1.35 10.26
CA GLY A 183 -24.85 0.73 11.34
C GLY A 183 -23.90 -0.12 12.17
N GLU A 184 -23.95 0.05 13.49
CA GLU A 184 -23.30 -0.87 14.42
C GLU A 184 -23.62 -2.29 13.91
N SER A 185 -22.62 -2.98 13.38
CA SER A 185 -22.72 -4.42 13.29
C SER A 185 -22.84 -4.85 14.75
N GLU A 186 -24.08 -5.14 15.17
CA GLU A 186 -24.36 -5.67 16.50
C GLU A 186 -23.31 -6.75 16.76
N GLY A 187 -22.40 -6.43 17.69
CA GLY A 187 -21.23 -7.24 17.96
C GLY A 187 -21.67 -8.69 18.07
N PHE A 188 -21.14 -9.53 17.21
CA PHE A 188 -21.26 -10.97 17.33
C PHE A 188 -20.85 -11.32 18.76
N LEU A 189 -21.85 -11.63 19.60
CA LEU A 189 -21.61 -11.99 20.99
C LEU A 189 -20.52 -13.05 21.00
N PRO A 190 -19.38 -12.84 21.67
CA PRO A 190 -18.33 -13.85 21.69
C PRO A 190 -18.94 -15.13 22.19
N ALA A 191 -18.71 -16.24 21.49
CA ALA A 191 -19.28 -17.57 21.75
C ALA A 191 -19.11 -18.08 23.20
N ALA A 192 -18.36 -17.37 24.03
CA ALA A 192 -18.24 -17.57 25.47
C ALA A 192 -19.58 -17.43 26.23
N GLY A 193 -20.53 -16.61 25.74
CA GLY A 193 -21.84 -16.47 26.38
C GLY A 193 -22.77 -17.69 26.21
N LEU A 194 -22.65 -18.39 25.11
CA LEU A 194 -23.46 -19.60 24.84
C LEU A 194 -23.03 -20.81 25.66
N MET A 195 -21.72 -20.94 25.95
CA MET A 195 -21.22 -22.05 26.75
C MET A 195 -21.59 -21.92 28.23
N THR A 196 -21.65 -20.71 28.79
CA THR A 196 -22.08 -20.48 30.17
C THR A 196 -23.58 -20.72 30.37
N ALA A 197 -24.42 -20.41 29.39
CA ALA A 197 -25.85 -20.70 29.42
C ALA A 197 -26.14 -22.19 29.39
N LEU A 198 -25.41 -22.99 28.62
CA LEU A 198 -25.59 -24.44 28.57
C LEU A 198 -25.14 -25.17 29.85
N ILE A 199 -24.12 -24.66 30.56
CA ILE A 199 -23.65 -25.22 31.82
C ILE A 199 -24.67 -24.90 32.93
N ALA A 200 -25.29 -23.73 32.92
CA ALA A 200 -26.35 -23.37 33.90
C ALA A 200 -27.61 -24.23 33.74
N MET A 201 -28.03 -24.58 32.52
CA MET A 201 -29.19 -25.44 32.29
C MET A 201 -28.94 -26.91 32.64
N SER A 202 -27.73 -27.42 32.41
CA SER A 202 -27.37 -28.80 32.77
C SER A 202 -27.25 -28.99 34.30
N GLY A 203 -26.80 -27.99 35.03
CA GLY A 203 -26.73 -28.01 36.52
C GLY A 203 -28.10 -28.07 37.18
N ALA A 204 -29.10 -27.36 36.66
CA ALA A 204 -30.46 -27.35 37.22
C ALA A 204 -31.19 -28.70 37.01
N ALA A 205 -30.92 -29.43 35.94
CA ALA A 205 -31.54 -30.70 35.69
C ALA A 205 -31.04 -31.83 36.63
N VAL A 206 -29.77 -31.77 37.05
CA VAL A 206 -29.19 -32.78 37.95
C VAL A 206 -29.73 -32.61 39.38
N ILE A 207 -29.97 -31.38 39.83
CA ILE A 207 -30.50 -31.11 41.19
C ILE A 207 -31.96 -31.59 41.33
N THR A 208 -32.75 -31.51 40.26
CA THR A 208 -34.17 -31.96 40.31
C THR A 208 -34.32 -33.50 40.31
N VAL A 209 -33.41 -34.25 39.72
CA VAL A 209 -33.39 -35.72 39.75
C VAL A 209 -32.97 -36.26 41.12
N ALA A 210 -31.99 -35.60 41.78
CA ALA A 210 -31.49 -36.02 43.09
C ALA A 210 -32.50 -35.79 44.25
N ARG A 211 -33.58 -35.02 44.06
CA ARG A 211 -34.64 -34.77 45.07
C ARG A 211 -35.84 -35.69 44.95
N ARG A 212 -35.89 -36.59 43.98
CA ARG A 212 -36.99 -37.57 43.76
C ARG A 212 -36.61 -39.01 44.02
N GLY A 213 -35.46 -39.28 44.62
CA GLY A 213 -35.02 -40.59 45.06
C GLY A 213 -35.16 -40.78 46.57
#